data_c2a2dbd45df927c9142508777f204af6
#
_entry.id   c2a2dbd45df927c9142508777f204af6
#
_cell.length_a   1.000
_cell.length_b   1.000
_cell.length_c   1.000
_cell.angle_alpha   90.00
_cell.angle_beta   90.00
_cell.angle_gamma   90.00
#
_symmetry.space_group_name_H-M   'P 1'
#
loop_
_entity.id
_entity.type
_entity.pdbx_description
1 polymer ?
#
loop_
_entity_poly.entity_id
_entity_poly.type
_entity_poly.pdbx_seq_one_letter_code
_entity_poly.pdbx_strand_id
1 'polypeptide(L)'
;MSTLSKILVNKDISCTSIWFMRQAGRYLPEFRKIRSQNKNFINLCLNSDLSSEITLQPIQRFDLDAAIIFSDILMVPYGLNQNVVFKKNLGPILSNFNSEVFLKVKNEEFTKKLSPIYEAIKKTRVKLNKKKALISFIGSPWTLIVYMLGLKQDKNSLNIDLFN
;
A
#
# COMPACT_ATOMS: atom_id res chain seq x y z
N MET A 1 -9.16 -0.01 23.04
CA MET A 1 -8.38 1.01 22.31
C MET A 1 -6.93 0.53 22.26
N SER A 2 -6.25 0.64 21.12
CA SER A 2 -4.82 0.25 21.01
C SER A 2 -3.92 1.26 21.71
N THR A 3 -2.67 0.86 22.06
CA THR A 3 -1.66 1.77 22.63
C THR A 3 -1.47 3.01 21.76
N LEU A 4 -1.28 2.81 20.46
CA LEU A 4 -1.15 3.92 19.50
C LEU A 4 -2.37 4.85 19.52
N SER A 5 -3.59 4.28 19.57
CA SER A 5 -4.82 5.12 19.63
C SER A 5 -4.92 5.92 20.92
N LYS A 6 -4.48 5.38 22.06
CA LYS A 6 -4.46 6.12 23.34
C LYS A 6 -3.54 7.34 23.25
N ILE A 7 -2.34 7.17 22.67
CA ILE A 7 -1.38 8.26 22.48
C ILE A 7 -1.96 9.34 21.55
N LEU A 8 -2.49 8.94 20.40
CA LEU A 8 -2.95 9.89 19.38
C LEU A 8 -4.24 10.62 19.76
N VAL A 9 -5.19 9.93 20.40
CA VAL A 9 -6.50 10.49 20.71
C VAL A 9 -6.52 11.11 22.10
N ASN A 10 -6.00 10.39 23.11
CA ASN A 10 -6.08 10.82 24.50
C ASN A 10 -4.82 11.58 24.96
N LYS A 11 -3.80 11.72 24.09
CA LYS A 11 -2.49 12.31 24.44
C LYS A 11 -1.84 11.61 25.64
N ASP A 12 -2.08 10.30 25.80
CA ASP A 12 -1.54 9.49 26.89
C ASP A 12 -0.05 9.27 26.68
N ILE A 13 0.77 9.91 27.48
CA ILE A 13 2.24 9.83 27.44
C ILE A 13 2.81 8.77 28.41
N SER A 14 1.95 8.03 29.11
CA SER A 14 2.36 6.99 30.07
C SER A 14 2.95 5.74 29.39
N CYS A 15 2.78 5.61 28.07
CA CYS A 15 3.24 4.47 27.29
C CYS A 15 3.89 4.93 25.98
N THR A 16 4.82 4.11 25.48
CA THR A 16 5.45 4.31 24.16
C THR A 16 4.92 3.26 23.19
N SER A 17 4.51 3.68 22.01
CA SER A 17 4.09 2.79 20.93
C SER A 17 5.21 2.63 19.91
N ILE A 18 5.53 1.38 19.58
CA ILE A 18 6.59 1.05 18.63
C ILE A 18 5.99 0.39 17.39
N TRP A 19 6.25 0.98 16.24
CA TRP A 19 5.93 0.43 14.94
C TRP A 19 6.86 1.00 13.87
N PHE A 20 6.96 0.34 12.71
CA PHE A 20 7.81 0.80 11.60
C PHE A 20 6.98 0.99 10.36
N MET A 21 7.24 2.07 9.61
CA MET A 21 6.56 2.35 8.34
C MET A 21 6.75 1.22 7.31
N ARG A 22 7.90 0.54 7.34
CA ARG A 22 8.22 -0.61 6.47
C ARG A 22 8.47 -1.83 7.32
N GLN A 23 7.41 -2.58 7.64
CA GLN A 23 7.47 -3.75 8.52
C GLN A 23 7.60 -5.06 7.75
N ALA A 24 6.70 -5.32 6.79
CA ALA A 24 6.79 -6.50 5.95
C ALA A 24 7.85 -6.32 4.86
N GLY A 25 8.64 -7.36 4.60
CA GLY A 25 9.68 -7.23 3.59
C GLY A 25 10.60 -8.44 3.45
N ARG A 26 11.58 -8.30 2.56
CA ARG A 26 12.49 -9.38 2.15
C ARG A 26 13.43 -9.88 3.26
N TYR A 27 13.53 -9.17 4.37
CA TYR A 27 14.29 -9.64 5.54
C TYR A 27 13.59 -10.81 6.25
N LEU A 28 12.26 -10.93 6.11
CA LEU A 28 11.47 -12.02 6.66
C LEU A 28 11.54 -13.26 5.75
N PRO A 29 11.98 -14.43 6.24
CA PRO A 29 12.00 -15.66 5.43
C PRO A 29 10.61 -16.08 4.97
N GLU A 30 9.58 -15.93 5.80
CA GLU A 30 8.19 -16.21 5.47
C GLU A 30 7.68 -15.32 4.33
N PHE A 31 8.04 -14.04 4.31
CA PHE A 31 7.75 -13.16 3.18
C PHE A 31 8.45 -13.63 1.89
N ARG A 32 9.74 -14.00 1.99
CA ARG A 32 10.48 -14.50 0.82
C ARG A 32 9.85 -15.76 0.23
N LYS A 33 9.35 -16.67 1.09
CA LYS A 33 8.63 -17.88 0.66
C LYS A 33 7.39 -17.53 -0.15
N ILE A 34 6.52 -16.67 0.36
CA ILE A 34 5.33 -16.21 -0.36
C ILE A 34 5.72 -15.51 -1.66
N ARG A 35 6.72 -14.61 -1.62
CA ARG A 35 7.14 -13.82 -2.78
C ARG A 35 7.76 -14.67 -3.89
N SER A 36 8.44 -15.76 -3.57
CA SER A 36 9.01 -16.68 -4.56
C SER A 36 7.93 -17.41 -5.38
N GLN A 37 6.80 -17.70 -4.75
CA GLN A 37 5.64 -18.36 -5.38
C GLN A 37 4.73 -17.38 -6.12
N ASN A 38 4.78 -16.08 -5.77
CA ASN A 38 3.92 -15.03 -6.30
C ASN A 38 4.76 -13.94 -6.98
N LYS A 39 5.20 -14.19 -8.22
CA LYS A 39 6.12 -13.29 -8.96
C LYS A 39 5.48 -11.95 -9.33
N ASN A 40 4.17 -11.91 -9.60
CA ASN A 40 3.45 -10.67 -9.90
C ASN A 40 3.11 -9.93 -8.60
N PHE A 41 3.70 -8.74 -8.42
CA PHE A 41 3.55 -7.96 -7.20
C PHE A 41 2.14 -7.36 -7.06
N ILE A 42 1.53 -6.91 -8.17
CA ILE A 42 0.16 -6.39 -8.17
C ILE A 42 -0.82 -7.48 -7.75
N ASN A 43 -0.71 -8.67 -8.34
CA ASN A 43 -1.56 -9.80 -7.98
C ASN A 43 -1.37 -10.21 -6.51
N LEU A 44 -0.16 -10.08 -5.97
CA LEU A 44 0.10 -10.33 -4.55
C LEU A 44 -0.63 -9.31 -3.66
N CYS A 45 -0.59 -8.02 -4.00
CA CYS A 45 -1.32 -6.97 -3.28
C CYS A 45 -2.85 -7.16 -3.39
N LEU A 46 -3.32 -7.69 -4.50
CA LEU A 46 -4.75 -7.98 -4.75
C LEU A 46 -5.20 -9.36 -4.20
N ASN A 47 -4.31 -10.15 -3.63
CA ASN A 47 -4.69 -11.37 -2.94
C ASN A 47 -4.95 -11.06 -1.46
N SER A 48 -6.22 -10.97 -1.08
CA SER A 48 -6.62 -10.54 0.26
C SER A 48 -6.11 -11.44 1.38
N ASP A 49 -5.95 -12.75 1.13
CA ASP A 49 -5.45 -13.69 2.12
C ASP A 49 -3.94 -13.53 2.32
N LEU A 50 -3.18 -13.50 1.24
CA LEU A 50 -1.73 -13.32 1.29
C LEU A 50 -1.35 -11.93 1.79
N SER A 51 -2.07 -10.88 1.40
CA SER A 51 -1.85 -9.52 1.92
C SER A 51 -2.09 -9.46 3.42
N SER A 52 -3.16 -10.08 3.92
CA SER A 52 -3.43 -10.18 5.35
C SER A 52 -2.35 -10.98 6.09
N GLU A 53 -1.92 -12.13 5.54
CA GLU A 53 -0.86 -12.95 6.11
C GLU A 53 0.45 -12.16 6.22
N ILE A 54 0.89 -11.55 5.12
CA ILE A 54 2.12 -10.75 5.08
C ILE A 54 2.06 -9.59 6.08
N THR A 55 0.92 -8.94 6.21
CA THR A 55 0.71 -7.85 7.18
C THR A 55 0.94 -8.31 8.62
N LEU A 56 0.57 -9.54 8.95
CA LEU A 56 0.67 -10.08 10.31
C LEU A 56 2.06 -10.65 10.64
N GLN A 57 2.87 -11.03 9.65
CA GLN A 57 4.20 -11.62 9.87
C GLN A 57 5.10 -10.79 10.80
N PRO A 58 5.29 -9.46 10.59
CA PRO A 58 6.10 -8.64 11.50
C PRO A 58 5.54 -8.59 12.92
N ILE A 59 4.20 -8.56 13.04
CA ILE A 59 3.53 -8.47 14.34
C ILE A 59 3.73 -9.74 15.17
N GLN A 60 3.71 -10.90 14.51
CA GLN A 60 3.94 -12.18 15.15
C GLN A 60 5.39 -12.34 15.62
N ARG A 61 6.34 -11.74 14.89
CA ARG A 61 7.77 -11.88 15.14
C ARG A 61 8.31 -10.86 16.14
N PHE A 62 7.83 -9.62 16.12
CA PHE A 62 8.46 -8.49 16.82
C PHE A 62 7.56 -7.81 17.86
N ASP A 63 6.35 -8.31 18.06
CA ASP A 63 5.38 -7.75 19.01
C ASP A 63 5.14 -6.23 18.88
N LEU A 64 5.12 -5.71 17.64
CA LEU A 64 4.89 -4.30 17.38
C LEU A 64 3.47 -3.88 17.77
N ASP A 65 3.29 -2.60 18.12
CA ASP A 65 1.99 -2.04 18.56
C ASP A 65 1.03 -1.73 17.42
N ALA A 66 1.52 -1.67 16.18
CA ALA A 66 0.68 -1.45 15.01
C ALA A 66 1.13 -2.30 13.83
N ALA A 67 0.17 -2.82 13.08
CA ALA A 67 0.36 -3.45 11.77
C ALA A 67 0.11 -2.42 10.68
N ILE A 68 0.89 -2.46 9.60
CA ILE A 68 0.63 -1.72 8.37
C ILE A 68 0.19 -2.70 7.30
N ILE A 69 -0.97 -2.44 6.68
CA ILE A 69 -1.49 -3.29 5.62
C ILE A 69 -0.47 -3.44 4.49
N PHE A 70 -0.23 -4.68 4.06
CA PHE A 70 0.62 -4.94 2.90
C PHE A 70 -0.12 -4.56 1.63
N SER A 71 0.33 -3.50 0.98
CA SER A 71 -0.19 -2.94 -0.27
C SER A 71 0.88 -2.06 -0.93
N ASP A 72 0.51 -1.29 -1.95
CA ASP A 72 1.37 -0.31 -2.62
C ASP A 72 0.59 0.96 -2.94
N ILE A 73 1.27 2.11 -2.93
CA ILE A 73 0.65 3.40 -3.29
C ILE A 73 0.16 3.42 -4.75
N LEU A 74 0.78 2.61 -5.61
CA LEU A 74 0.43 2.50 -7.03
C LEU A 74 -0.84 1.67 -7.28
N MET A 75 -1.48 1.17 -6.23
CA MET A 75 -2.83 0.61 -6.35
C MET A 75 -3.84 1.67 -6.77
N VAL A 76 -3.60 2.96 -6.48
CA VAL A 76 -4.46 4.04 -6.96
C VAL A 76 -4.38 4.19 -8.48
N PRO A 77 -3.20 4.42 -9.11
CA PRO A 77 -3.10 4.40 -10.57
C PRO A 77 -3.65 3.12 -11.22
N TYR A 78 -3.38 1.96 -10.61
CA TYR A 78 -3.94 0.69 -11.08
C TYR A 78 -5.47 0.70 -11.04
N GLY A 79 -6.07 1.18 -9.96
CA GLY A 79 -7.53 1.33 -9.82
C GLY A 79 -8.10 2.30 -10.88
N LEU A 80 -7.34 3.32 -11.25
CA LEU A 80 -7.66 4.30 -12.28
C LEU A 80 -7.34 3.83 -13.71
N ASN A 81 -7.20 2.52 -13.92
CA ASN A 81 -6.96 1.88 -15.22
C ASN A 81 -5.60 2.17 -15.87
N GLN A 82 -4.65 2.76 -15.14
CA GLN A 82 -3.27 2.83 -15.62
C GLN A 82 -2.55 1.50 -15.36
N ASN A 83 -1.88 0.95 -16.37
CA ASN A 83 -1.15 -0.30 -16.20
C ASN A 83 0.09 -0.08 -15.34
N VAL A 84 0.28 -0.93 -14.33
CA VAL A 84 1.41 -0.87 -13.38
C VAL A 84 2.13 -2.21 -13.40
N VAL A 85 3.43 -2.20 -13.71
CA VAL A 85 4.27 -3.38 -13.75
C VAL A 85 5.51 -3.16 -12.90
N PHE A 86 5.87 -4.14 -12.08
CA PHE A 86 7.13 -4.12 -11.31
C PHE A 86 8.20 -4.94 -12.01
N LYS A 87 9.24 -4.27 -12.53
CA LYS A 87 10.39 -4.93 -13.15
C LYS A 87 11.55 -5.07 -12.16
N LYS A 88 12.24 -6.21 -12.22
CA LYS A 88 13.43 -6.45 -11.40
C LYS A 88 14.49 -5.38 -11.70
N ASN A 89 15.07 -4.79 -10.66
CA ASN A 89 16.11 -3.74 -10.70
C ASN A 89 15.68 -2.37 -11.25
N LEU A 90 14.49 -2.23 -11.85
CA LEU A 90 13.98 -0.96 -12.37
C LEU A 90 12.87 -0.38 -11.48
N GLY A 91 12.24 -1.23 -10.65
CA GLY A 91 11.09 -0.82 -9.83
C GLY A 91 9.78 -0.77 -10.61
N PRO A 92 8.84 0.08 -10.19
CA PRO A 92 7.55 0.21 -10.85
C PRO A 92 7.68 0.99 -12.16
N ILE A 93 7.00 0.48 -13.19
CA ILE A 93 6.83 1.12 -14.51
C ILE A 93 5.34 1.23 -14.75
N LEU A 94 4.87 2.43 -15.05
CA LEU A 94 3.50 2.72 -15.42
C LEU A 94 3.43 2.92 -16.93
N SER A 95 2.28 2.55 -17.53
CA SER A 95 2.00 2.92 -18.93
C SER A 95 1.84 4.44 -19.06
N ASN A 96 1.90 4.95 -20.29
CA ASN A 96 1.62 6.35 -20.54
C ASN A 96 0.28 6.75 -19.93
N PHE A 97 0.25 7.92 -19.31
CA PHE A 97 -0.98 8.49 -18.76
C PHE A 97 -1.94 8.85 -19.90
N ASN A 98 -3.20 8.45 -19.73
CA ASN A 98 -4.27 8.82 -20.67
C ASN A 98 -5.40 9.50 -19.89
N SER A 99 -5.52 10.82 -20.07
CA SER A 99 -6.50 11.65 -19.37
C SER A 99 -7.94 11.26 -19.69
N GLU A 100 -8.24 10.83 -20.92
CA GLU A 100 -9.59 10.42 -21.30
C GLU A 100 -10.03 9.14 -20.57
N VAL A 101 -9.11 8.17 -20.43
CA VAL A 101 -9.37 6.94 -19.66
C VAL A 101 -9.56 7.28 -18.20
N PHE A 102 -8.67 8.10 -17.64
CA PHE A 102 -8.71 8.52 -16.24
C PHE A 102 -10.05 9.19 -15.88
N LEU A 103 -10.50 10.17 -16.67
CA LEU A 103 -11.72 10.93 -16.41
C LEU A 103 -13.02 10.10 -16.56
N LYS A 104 -12.95 8.97 -17.25
CA LYS A 104 -14.10 8.06 -17.44
C LYS A 104 -14.25 7.02 -16.33
N VAL A 105 -13.25 6.86 -15.45
CA VAL A 105 -13.33 5.87 -14.38
C VAL A 105 -14.37 6.28 -13.34
N LYS A 106 -15.38 5.44 -13.16
CA LYS A 106 -16.43 5.64 -12.15
C LYS A 106 -15.96 5.14 -10.78
N ASN A 107 -16.45 5.75 -9.72
CA ASN A 107 -16.11 5.37 -8.35
C ASN A 107 -16.42 3.88 -8.04
N GLU A 108 -17.51 3.37 -8.59
CA GLU A 108 -17.92 1.98 -8.42
C GLU A 108 -16.91 1.01 -9.05
N GLU A 109 -16.40 1.33 -10.25
CA GLU A 109 -15.40 0.53 -10.96
C GLU A 109 -14.07 0.54 -10.21
N PHE A 110 -13.63 1.72 -9.78
CA PHE A 110 -12.43 1.89 -8.95
C PHE A 110 -12.52 1.07 -7.67
N THR A 111 -13.62 1.23 -6.91
CA THR A 111 -13.84 0.52 -5.66
C THR A 111 -13.92 -1.00 -5.86
N LYS A 112 -14.60 -1.45 -6.91
CA LYS A 112 -14.70 -2.87 -7.25
C LYS A 112 -13.33 -3.45 -7.59
N LYS A 113 -12.52 -2.73 -8.37
CA LYS A 113 -11.18 -3.17 -8.79
C LYS A 113 -10.22 -3.30 -7.60
N LEU A 114 -10.38 -2.46 -6.57
CA LEU A 114 -9.57 -2.47 -5.35
C LEU A 114 -10.22 -3.23 -4.18
N SER A 115 -11.38 -3.86 -4.40
CA SER A 115 -12.09 -4.60 -3.34
C SER A 115 -11.23 -5.64 -2.62
N PRO A 116 -10.25 -6.35 -3.25
CA PRO A 116 -9.39 -7.28 -2.53
C PRO A 116 -8.53 -6.60 -1.44
N ILE A 117 -8.17 -5.32 -1.61
CA ILE A 117 -7.42 -4.57 -0.59
C ILE A 117 -8.32 -4.30 0.63
N TYR A 118 -9.56 -3.90 0.39
CA TYR A 118 -10.53 -3.70 1.48
C TYR A 118 -10.82 -5.01 2.23
N GLU A 119 -10.90 -6.12 1.50
CA GLU A 119 -11.03 -7.45 2.12
C GLU A 119 -9.78 -7.84 2.93
N ALA A 120 -8.58 -7.52 2.45
CA ALA A 120 -7.34 -7.74 3.20
C ALA A 120 -7.35 -6.96 4.54
N ILE A 121 -7.82 -5.71 4.53
CA ILE A 121 -7.97 -4.90 5.74
C ILE A 121 -8.94 -5.57 6.73
N LYS A 122 -10.11 -6.00 6.25
CA LYS A 122 -11.11 -6.69 7.10
C LYS A 122 -10.53 -7.97 7.68
N LYS A 123 -9.93 -8.84 6.86
CA LYS A 123 -9.31 -10.10 7.29
C LYS A 123 -8.20 -9.87 8.29
N THR A 124 -7.36 -8.86 8.06
CA THR A 124 -6.29 -8.49 8.99
C THR A 124 -6.87 -8.00 10.31
N ARG A 125 -7.89 -7.14 10.28
CA ARG A 125 -8.50 -6.62 11.51
C ARG A 125 -9.11 -7.72 12.39
N VAL A 126 -9.70 -8.74 11.75
CA VAL A 126 -10.28 -9.89 12.49
C VAL A 126 -9.17 -10.69 13.20
N LYS A 127 -8.03 -10.91 12.54
CA LYS A 127 -6.92 -11.72 13.05
C LYS A 127 -6.00 -10.96 14.00
N LEU A 128 -5.92 -9.63 13.86
CA LEU A 128 -5.02 -8.79 14.65
C LEU A 128 -5.59 -8.57 16.05
N ASN A 129 -4.74 -8.71 17.07
CA ASN A 129 -5.12 -8.41 18.45
C ASN A 129 -5.75 -7.01 18.56
N LYS A 130 -6.87 -6.90 19.27
CA LYS A 130 -7.62 -5.64 19.46
C LYS A 130 -6.80 -4.53 20.14
N LYS A 131 -5.76 -4.89 20.90
CA LYS A 131 -4.84 -3.93 21.52
C LYS A 131 -3.82 -3.34 20.55
N LYS A 132 -3.69 -3.89 19.33
CA LYS A 132 -2.78 -3.41 18.29
C LYS A 132 -3.54 -2.59 17.25
N ALA A 133 -2.94 -1.51 16.80
CA ALA A 133 -3.52 -0.68 15.73
C ALA A 133 -3.33 -1.35 14.36
N LEU A 134 -4.25 -1.07 13.44
CA LEU A 134 -4.10 -1.38 12.02
C LEU A 134 -4.04 -0.06 11.25
N ILE A 135 -2.96 0.14 10.52
CA ILE A 135 -2.69 1.33 9.72
C ILE A 135 -2.88 0.97 8.26
N SER A 136 -3.68 1.73 7.54
CA SER A 136 -3.71 1.77 6.08
C SER A 136 -3.04 3.04 5.59
N PHE A 137 -2.59 3.06 4.34
CA PHE A 137 -1.89 4.19 3.75
C PHE A 137 -2.33 4.40 2.31
N ILE A 138 -2.11 5.60 1.80
CA ILE A 138 -2.31 5.99 0.43
C ILE A 138 -1.18 6.94 0.00
N GLY A 139 -0.82 6.93 -1.27
CA GLY A 139 0.11 7.92 -1.81
C GLY A 139 -0.50 9.33 -1.78
N SER A 140 0.30 10.36 -1.47
CA SER A 140 -0.19 11.73 -1.61
C SER A 140 -0.51 12.02 -3.09
N PRO A 141 -1.47 12.92 -3.39
CA PRO A 141 -1.83 13.24 -4.77
C PRO A 141 -0.62 13.64 -5.61
N TRP A 142 0.26 14.47 -5.08
CA TRP A 142 1.49 14.88 -5.77
C TRP A 142 2.40 13.68 -6.12
N THR A 143 2.64 12.80 -5.16
CA THR A 143 3.46 11.60 -5.38
C THR A 143 2.86 10.72 -6.47
N LEU A 144 1.54 10.54 -6.45
CA LEU A 144 0.85 9.71 -7.45
C LEU A 144 0.93 10.34 -8.83
N ILE A 145 0.72 11.65 -8.97
CA ILE A 145 0.85 12.38 -10.24
C ILE A 145 2.25 12.23 -10.82
N VAL A 146 3.30 12.41 -10.01
CA VAL A 146 4.70 12.22 -10.44
C VAL A 146 4.93 10.82 -11.02
N TYR A 147 4.38 9.78 -10.39
CA TYR A 147 4.46 8.42 -10.91
C TYR A 147 3.62 8.23 -12.19
N MET A 148 2.37 8.71 -12.19
CA MET A 148 1.43 8.53 -13.30
C MET A 148 1.91 9.20 -14.58
N LEU A 149 2.54 10.36 -14.47
CA LEU A 149 3.09 11.12 -15.60
C LEU A 149 4.54 10.72 -15.97
N GLY A 150 5.16 9.79 -15.23
CA GLY A 150 6.53 9.35 -15.48
C GLY A 150 7.61 10.37 -15.15
N LEU A 151 7.29 11.46 -14.45
CA LEU A 151 8.20 12.58 -14.14
C LEU A 151 9.40 12.16 -13.26
N LYS A 152 9.36 10.99 -12.64
CA LYS A 152 10.45 10.45 -11.84
C LYS A 152 11.70 10.08 -12.67
N GLN A 153 11.54 9.86 -13.97
CA GLN A 153 12.64 9.42 -14.85
C GLN A 153 13.42 10.59 -15.41
N ASP A 154 12.85 11.79 -15.42
CA ASP A 154 13.47 13.00 -15.96
C ASP A 154 13.73 14.01 -14.86
N LYS A 155 14.99 14.09 -14.42
CA LYS A 155 15.42 15.01 -13.36
C LYS A 155 15.34 16.48 -13.76
N ASN A 156 15.18 16.78 -15.05
CA ASN A 156 15.23 18.13 -15.62
C ASN A 156 13.90 18.66 -16.15
N SER A 157 12.85 17.86 -16.20
CA SER A 157 11.58 18.24 -16.83
C SER A 157 10.39 18.26 -15.84
N LEU A 158 10.54 19.02 -14.76
CA LEU A 158 9.35 19.52 -14.04
C LEU A 158 8.77 20.74 -14.79
N ASN A 159 8.45 20.58 -16.06
CA ASN A 159 7.61 21.55 -16.76
C ASN A 159 6.15 21.26 -16.37
N ILE A 160 5.65 22.02 -15.39
CA ILE A 160 4.29 21.88 -14.84
C ILE A 160 3.30 22.73 -15.65
N ASP A 161 3.42 22.76 -16.96
CA ASP A 161 2.39 23.30 -17.85
C ASP A 161 1.24 22.29 -18.10
N LEU A 162 0.84 21.58 -17.04
CA LEU A 162 -0.20 20.56 -17.10
C LEU A 162 -1.61 21.12 -16.86
N PHE A 163 -1.76 22.44 -16.68
CA PHE A 163 -3.02 23.07 -16.30
C PHE A 163 -3.43 24.25 -17.18
N ASN A 164 -2.84 24.40 -18.37
CA ASN A 164 -3.31 25.32 -19.40
C ASN A 164 -4.14 24.62 -20.47
#